data_29af8fe4c92f93c57fac2864a2b7c210
#
_entry.id   29af8fe4c92f93c57fac2864a2b7c210
#
_cell.length_a   1.000
_cell.length_b   1.000
_cell.length_c   1.000
_cell.angle_alpha   90.00
_cell.angle_beta   90.00
_cell.angle_gamma   90.00
#
_symmetry.space_group_name_H-M   'P 1'
#
loop_
_entity.id
_entity.type
_entity.pdbx_description
1 polymer ?
#
loop_
_entity_poly.entity_id
_entity_poly.type
_entity_poly.pdbx_seq_one_letter_code
_entity_poly.pdbx_strand_id
1 'polypeptide(L)'
;PVNKRNRRHRSNRKRYNNNNNNNNNNNNNNQSSATSYSISVSPNGMSDYSLSGKDRNGSVSGNDPSLNFKVNDQITFSVSAGGHPFYLKTKSGTGTGNQISGVTNNGATNGNVTWKPSSAGTYYYVCSLHGNMYGMITIAD
;
A
#
# COMPACT_ATOMS: atom_id res chain seq x y z
N PRO A 1 -59.13 -44.76 60.60
CA PRO A 1 -58.00 -45.09 59.78
C PRO A 1 -57.85 -44.04 58.69
N VAL A 2 -56.77 -43.25 58.80
CA VAL A 2 -56.53 -42.09 57.94
C VAL A 2 -55.50 -42.44 56.86
N ASN A 3 -55.90 -42.29 55.63
CA ASN A 3 -55.14 -42.63 54.45
C ASN A 3 -54.23 -41.44 54.12
N LYS A 4 -52.93 -41.61 54.28
CA LYS A 4 -51.95 -40.59 53.93
C LYS A 4 -51.52 -40.78 52.47
N ARG A 5 -51.98 -39.87 51.61
CA ARG A 5 -51.53 -39.81 50.19
C ARG A 5 -50.17 -39.17 50.09
N ASN A 6 -49.22 -39.94 49.57
CA ASN A 6 -47.88 -39.48 49.20
C ASN A 6 -47.94 -38.56 47.96
N ARG A 7 -47.64 -37.28 48.15
CA ARG A 7 -47.44 -36.38 47.01
C ARG A 7 -45.99 -36.46 46.58
N ARG A 8 -45.77 -37.02 45.40
CA ARG A 8 -44.46 -36.98 44.74
C ARG A 8 -44.20 -35.55 44.20
N HIS A 9 -43.16 -34.91 44.70
CA HIS A 9 -42.63 -33.68 44.11
C HIS A 9 -41.95 -34.02 42.78
N ARG A 10 -42.51 -33.56 41.67
CA ARG A 10 -41.82 -33.50 40.39
C ARG A 10 -40.93 -32.28 40.40
N SER A 11 -39.62 -32.48 40.43
CA SER A 11 -38.66 -31.39 40.19
C SER A 11 -38.62 -31.06 38.69
N ASN A 12 -39.05 -29.86 38.35
CA ASN A 12 -38.91 -29.29 37.02
C ASN A 12 -37.43 -28.97 36.77
N ARG A 13 -36.70 -29.82 36.06
CA ARG A 13 -35.41 -29.46 35.53
C ARG A 13 -35.63 -28.53 34.33
N LYS A 14 -35.37 -27.23 34.51
CA LYS A 14 -35.23 -26.28 33.40
C LYS A 14 -34.01 -26.70 32.59
N ARG A 15 -34.24 -27.13 31.36
CA ARG A 15 -33.19 -27.30 30.37
C ARG A 15 -32.75 -25.88 29.92
N TYR A 16 -31.56 -25.49 30.28
CA TYR A 16 -30.92 -24.33 29.68
C TYR A 16 -30.53 -24.71 28.25
N ASN A 17 -31.24 -24.14 27.28
CA ASN A 17 -30.86 -24.19 25.88
C ASN A 17 -29.68 -23.24 25.71
N ASN A 18 -28.48 -23.81 25.63
CA ASN A 18 -27.26 -23.06 25.28
C ASN A 18 -27.30 -22.83 23.76
N ASN A 19 -27.95 -21.75 23.33
CA ASN A 19 -27.84 -21.27 21.98
C ASN A 19 -26.43 -20.65 21.82
N ASN A 20 -25.47 -21.46 21.44
CA ASN A 20 -24.23 -21.00 20.87
C ASN A 20 -24.55 -20.38 19.51
N ASN A 21 -24.88 -19.09 19.53
CA ASN A 21 -24.87 -18.25 18.34
C ASN A 21 -23.41 -18.04 17.93
N ASN A 22 -22.87 -18.99 17.18
CA ASN A 22 -21.63 -18.83 16.46
C ASN A 22 -21.91 -17.84 15.31
N ASN A 23 -21.90 -16.55 15.63
CA ASN A 23 -21.89 -15.48 14.64
C ASN A 23 -20.49 -15.49 13.99
N ASN A 24 -20.29 -16.41 13.06
CA ASN A 24 -19.17 -16.35 12.13
C ASN A 24 -19.43 -15.16 11.20
N ASN A 25 -19.14 -13.97 11.68
CA ASN A 25 -18.99 -12.79 10.83
C ASN A 25 -17.71 -12.99 10.00
N ASN A 26 -17.83 -13.81 8.95
CA ASN A 26 -16.88 -13.78 7.85
C ASN A 26 -17.06 -12.43 7.12
N ASN A 27 -16.59 -11.37 7.74
CA ASN A 27 -16.25 -10.16 7.00
C ASN A 27 -15.06 -10.53 6.11
N ASN A 28 -15.34 -11.11 4.96
CA ASN A 28 -14.44 -11.08 3.82
C ASN A 28 -14.36 -9.61 3.35
N ASN A 29 -13.76 -8.77 4.18
CA ASN A 29 -13.16 -7.55 3.71
C ASN A 29 -11.98 -7.97 2.83
N ASN A 30 -12.24 -8.15 1.55
CA ASN A 30 -11.23 -8.22 0.51
C ASN A 30 -10.65 -6.81 0.32
N GLN A 31 -10.29 -6.19 1.44
CA GLN A 31 -9.51 -4.96 1.47
C GLN A 31 -8.08 -5.40 1.27
N SER A 32 -7.56 -5.20 0.05
CA SER A 32 -6.13 -5.30 -0.23
C SER A 32 -5.41 -4.53 0.87
N SER A 33 -4.77 -5.24 1.81
CA SER A 33 -4.09 -4.59 2.93
C SER A 33 -2.99 -3.69 2.40
N ALA A 34 -3.01 -2.41 2.83
CA ALA A 34 -1.96 -1.45 2.55
C ALA A 34 -0.62 -2.01 3.03
N THR A 35 0.40 -1.93 2.18
CA THR A 35 1.76 -2.38 2.49
C THR A 35 2.71 -1.20 2.35
N SER A 36 3.79 -1.21 3.11
CA SER A 36 4.84 -0.20 3.03
C SER A 36 6.00 -0.71 2.19
N TYR A 37 6.47 0.13 1.28
CA TYR A 37 7.59 -0.13 0.39
C TYR A 37 8.62 0.97 0.49
N SER A 38 9.89 0.59 0.36
CA SER A 38 11.03 1.52 0.33
C SER A 38 11.91 1.22 -0.88
N ILE A 39 12.16 2.25 -1.67
CA ILE A 39 13.00 2.22 -2.86
C ILE A 39 14.13 3.23 -2.69
N SER A 40 15.37 2.78 -2.79
CA SER A 40 16.53 3.65 -2.86
C SER A 40 16.73 4.17 -4.28
N VAL A 41 17.01 5.46 -4.41
CA VAL A 41 17.16 6.16 -5.69
C VAL A 41 18.50 6.89 -5.72
N SER A 42 19.29 6.59 -6.75
CA SER A 42 20.55 7.30 -7.04
C SER A 42 20.67 7.54 -8.54
N PRO A 43 21.45 8.52 -8.99
CA PRO A 43 21.66 8.74 -10.41
C PRO A 43 22.67 7.73 -10.96
N ASN A 44 22.49 7.34 -12.22
CA ASN A 44 23.49 6.68 -13.02
C ASN A 44 23.77 7.55 -14.25
N GLY A 45 24.76 8.44 -14.11
CA GLY A 45 24.99 9.48 -15.09
C GLY A 45 23.85 10.48 -15.18
N MET A 46 23.57 10.97 -16.38
CA MET A 46 22.49 11.92 -16.68
C MET A 46 21.33 11.26 -17.45
N SER A 47 21.36 9.94 -17.62
CA SER A 47 20.39 9.20 -18.44
C SER A 47 19.44 8.34 -17.61
N ASP A 48 19.88 7.88 -16.44
CA ASP A 48 19.11 6.90 -15.68
C ASP A 48 19.09 7.19 -14.18
N TYR A 49 17.99 6.82 -13.53
CA TYR A 49 17.96 6.56 -12.10
C TYR A 49 18.25 5.09 -11.83
N SER A 50 19.21 4.81 -10.97
CA SER A 50 19.44 3.47 -10.44
C SER A 50 18.56 3.29 -9.20
N LEU A 51 17.65 2.31 -9.24
CA LEU A 51 16.75 1.99 -8.17
C LEU A 51 17.09 0.65 -7.54
N SER A 52 16.85 0.54 -6.22
CA SER A 52 16.93 -0.73 -5.51
C SER A 52 15.92 -0.77 -4.37
N GLY A 53 15.35 -1.96 -4.12
CA GLY A 53 14.37 -2.17 -3.07
C GLY A 53 13.38 -3.27 -3.42
N LYS A 54 12.13 -3.08 -3.04
CA LYS A 54 11.04 -4.01 -3.33
C LYS A 54 9.77 -3.27 -3.73
N ASP A 55 9.02 -3.87 -4.64
CA ASP A 55 7.66 -3.48 -4.99
C ASP A 55 6.70 -4.67 -4.81
N ARG A 56 5.49 -4.59 -5.35
CA ARG A 56 4.50 -5.68 -5.27
C ARG A 56 4.95 -6.95 -6.01
N ASN A 57 5.84 -6.84 -6.96
CA ASN A 57 6.34 -7.97 -7.76
C ASN A 57 7.64 -8.57 -7.18
N GLY A 58 8.18 -8.03 -6.13
CA GLY A 58 9.40 -8.51 -5.48
C GLY A 58 10.56 -7.55 -5.56
N SER A 59 11.77 -8.08 -5.72
CA SER A 59 13.00 -7.25 -5.75
C SER A 59 13.05 -6.34 -6.98
N VAL A 60 13.41 -5.09 -6.72
CA VAL A 60 13.64 -4.05 -7.74
C VAL A 60 15.13 -3.73 -7.78
N SER A 61 15.71 -3.67 -8.98
CA SER A 61 17.09 -3.23 -9.18
C SER A 61 17.31 -2.77 -10.62
N GLY A 62 18.31 -1.92 -10.82
CA GLY A 62 18.76 -1.49 -12.13
C GLY A 62 18.38 -0.07 -12.51
N ASN A 63 18.55 0.24 -13.79
CA ASN A 63 18.34 1.57 -14.35
C ASN A 63 16.90 1.73 -14.82
N ASP A 64 16.26 2.78 -14.36
CA ASP A 64 14.88 3.16 -14.67
C ASP A 64 13.89 1.98 -14.70
N PRO A 65 13.92 1.04 -13.70
CA PRO A 65 13.00 -0.08 -13.70
C PRO A 65 11.56 0.37 -13.54
N SER A 66 10.64 -0.37 -14.18
CA SER A 66 9.21 -0.20 -13.92
C SER A 66 8.86 -0.71 -12.52
N LEU A 67 7.96 0.00 -11.85
CA LEU A 67 7.51 -0.30 -10.49
C LEU A 67 6.01 -0.63 -10.47
N ASN A 68 5.62 -1.50 -9.53
CA ASN A 68 4.25 -1.96 -9.37
C ASN A 68 3.82 -1.88 -7.91
N PHE A 69 2.75 -1.14 -7.66
CA PHE A 69 2.14 -0.98 -6.34
C PHE A 69 0.61 -1.05 -6.44
N LYS A 70 -0.06 -0.84 -5.34
CA LYS A 70 -1.53 -0.78 -5.26
C LYS A 70 -1.98 0.53 -4.63
N VAL A 71 -3.23 0.85 -4.87
CA VAL A 71 -3.91 1.93 -4.15
C VAL A 71 -3.75 1.73 -2.64
N ASN A 72 -3.47 2.80 -1.93
CA ASN A 72 -3.20 2.87 -0.49
C ASN A 72 -1.87 2.28 -0.01
N ASP A 73 -1.01 1.75 -0.88
CA ASP A 73 0.36 1.42 -0.47
C ASP A 73 1.10 2.68 0.01
N GLN A 74 1.91 2.53 1.05
CA GLN A 74 2.78 3.60 1.52
C GLN A 74 4.14 3.44 0.86
N ILE A 75 4.47 4.32 -0.08
CA ILE A 75 5.69 4.23 -0.88
C ILE A 75 6.66 5.32 -0.44
N THR A 76 7.88 4.92 -0.11
CA THR A 76 8.97 5.84 0.24
C THR A 76 10.12 5.66 -0.75
N PHE A 77 10.48 6.74 -1.43
CA PHE A 77 11.68 6.82 -2.24
C PHE A 77 12.76 7.53 -1.43
N SER A 78 13.82 6.81 -1.09
CA SER A 78 14.99 7.37 -0.42
C SER A 78 15.94 7.89 -1.49
N VAL A 79 15.91 9.20 -1.73
CA VAL A 79 16.61 9.86 -2.82
C VAL A 79 17.98 10.36 -2.36
N SER A 80 19.00 9.97 -3.10
CA SER A 80 20.37 10.52 -3.02
C SER A 80 20.85 10.76 -4.45
N ALA A 81 20.38 11.87 -5.04
CA ALA A 81 20.53 12.16 -6.47
C ALA A 81 20.84 13.67 -6.69
N GLY A 82 21.95 14.13 -6.13
CA GLY A 82 22.40 15.52 -6.29
C GLY A 82 22.44 15.94 -7.76
N GLY A 83 21.84 17.11 -8.08
CA GLY A 83 21.72 17.60 -9.45
C GLY A 83 20.61 16.97 -10.29
N HIS A 84 19.84 16.00 -9.73
CA HIS A 84 18.77 15.29 -10.42
C HIS A 84 17.48 15.31 -9.60
N PRO A 85 16.67 16.38 -9.65
CA PRO A 85 15.42 16.47 -8.90
C PRO A 85 14.46 15.35 -9.27
N PHE A 86 14.08 14.53 -8.28
CA PHE A 86 13.24 13.35 -8.43
C PHE A 86 11.77 13.70 -8.23
N TYR A 87 10.99 13.68 -9.29
CA TYR A 87 9.56 13.98 -9.27
C TYR A 87 8.71 12.74 -9.55
N LEU A 88 7.59 12.63 -8.83
CA LEU A 88 6.50 11.74 -9.20
C LEU A 88 5.46 12.54 -9.98
N LYS A 89 5.14 12.08 -11.19
CA LYS A 89 4.31 12.80 -12.15
C LYS A 89 3.25 11.90 -12.79
N THR A 90 2.22 12.54 -13.34
CA THR A 90 1.19 11.88 -14.16
C THR A 90 1.60 11.70 -15.61
N LYS A 91 2.66 12.35 -16.05
CA LYS A 91 3.26 12.24 -17.40
C LYS A 91 4.78 12.29 -17.29
N SER A 92 5.48 11.60 -18.19
CA SER A 92 6.93 11.76 -18.34
C SER A 92 7.29 13.12 -18.94
N GLY A 93 8.58 13.47 -18.90
CA GLY A 93 9.11 14.68 -19.48
C GLY A 93 9.75 15.63 -18.45
N THR A 94 10.52 16.57 -18.96
CA THR A 94 11.25 17.57 -18.17
C THR A 94 10.32 18.62 -17.57
N GLY A 95 10.91 19.46 -16.70
CA GLY A 95 10.19 20.52 -16.01
C GLY A 95 9.46 20.02 -14.77
N THR A 96 8.72 20.93 -14.14
CA THR A 96 8.05 20.69 -12.86
C THR A 96 6.53 20.54 -12.98
N GLY A 97 6.00 20.47 -14.19
CA GLY A 97 4.58 20.27 -14.44
C GLY A 97 4.12 18.83 -14.20
N ASN A 98 2.82 18.62 -14.19
CA ASN A 98 2.18 17.30 -14.07
C ASN A 98 2.55 16.53 -12.79
N GLN A 99 2.87 17.23 -11.71
CA GLN A 99 3.15 16.58 -10.43
C GLN A 99 1.91 15.88 -9.89
N ILE A 100 2.10 14.70 -9.27
CA ILE A 100 1.05 14.02 -8.54
C ILE A 100 0.74 14.81 -7.27
N SER A 101 -0.55 15.11 -7.04
CA SER A 101 -1.01 15.74 -5.80
C SER A 101 -0.79 14.80 -4.60
N GLY A 102 -0.45 15.38 -3.45
CA GLY A 102 -0.33 14.63 -2.20
C GLY A 102 0.99 13.89 -2.04
N VAL A 103 1.96 14.06 -2.93
CA VAL A 103 3.33 13.57 -2.75
C VAL A 103 4.09 14.51 -1.82
N THR A 104 4.70 13.95 -0.78
CA THR A 104 5.53 14.72 0.15
C THR A 104 6.95 14.83 -0.38
N ASN A 105 7.52 16.05 -0.33
CA ASN A 105 8.89 16.35 -0.75
C ASN A 105 9.18 16.01 -2.22
N ASN A 106 8.17 16.17 -3.09
CA ASN A 106 8.31 15.90 -4.51
C ASN A 106 9.37 16.81 -5.14
N GLY A 107 10.25 16.25 -5.95
CA GLY A 107 11.37 16.96 -6.55
C GLY A 107 12.65 17.04 -5.71
N ALA A 108 12.74 16.26 -4.64
CA ALA A 108 13.94 16.18 -3.82
C ALA A 108 15.15 15.70 -4.61
N THR A 109 16.32 16.23 -4.30
CA THR A 109 17.63 15.70 -4.71
C THR A 109 18.28 14.89 -3.60
N ASN A 110 17.82 15.07 -2.37
CA ASN A 110 18.27 14.34 -1.19
C ASN A 110 17.12 14.28 -0.16
N GLY A 111 16.87 13.10 0.37
CA GLY A 111 15.82 12.85 1.36
C GLY A 111 14.71 11.95 0.83
N ASN A 112 13.65 11.79 1.63
CA ASN A 112 12.55 10.90 1.31
C ASN A 112 11.44 11.63 0.56
N VAL A 113 11.07 11.06 -0.59
CA VAL A 113 9.84 11.39 -1.32
C VAL A 113 8.81 10.30 -0.97
N THR A 114 7.68 10.69 -0.39
CA THR A 114 6.66 9.74 0.04
C THR A 114 5.35 9.94 -0.68
N TRP A 115 4.69 8.84 -1.02
CA TRP A 115 3.44 8.83 -1.73
C TRP A 115 2.54 7.68 -1.28
N LYS A 116 1.27 8.00 -1.13
CA LYS A 116 0.20 7.03 -0.91
C LYS A 116 -0.81 7.20 -2.03
N PRO A 117 -0.76 6.39 -3.11
CA PRO A 117 -1.65 6.55 -4.24
C PRO A 117 -3.10 6.31 -3.84
N SER A 118 -3.99 7.18 -4.31
CA SER A 118 -5.42 7.09 -4.07
C SER A 118 -6.21 6.56 -5.27
N SER A 119 -5.57 6.41 -6.42
CA SER A 119 -6.21 5.96 -7.66
C SER A 119 -5.29 5.04 -8.44
N ALA A 120 -5.86 3.99 -9.01
CA ALA A 120 -5.19 3.13 -9.97
C ALA A 120 -4.84 3.91 -11.25
N GLY A 121 -3.79 3.49 -11.93
CA GLY A 121 -3.35 4.11 -13.17
C GLY A 121 -1.86 3.96 -13.42
N THR A 122 -1.39 4.67 -14.43
CA THR A 122 0.02 4.74 -14.80
C THR A 122 0.58 6.11 -14.45
N TYR A 123 1.69 6.08 -13.75
CA TYR A 123 2.42 7.26 -13.27
C TYR A 123 3.89 7.10 -13.60
N TYR A 124 4.70 8.12 -13.29
CA TYR A 124 6.11 8.16 -13.65
C TYR A 124 6.94 8.77 -12.53
N TYR A 125 8.15 8.24 -12.33
CA TYR A 125 9.20 8.99 -11.66
C TYR A 125 10.12 9.57 -12.73
N VAL A 126 10.51 10.83 -12.58
CA VAL A 126 11.26 11.56 -13.61
C VAL A 126 12.29 12.51 -13.00
N CYS A 127 13.38 12.72 -13.71
CA CYS A 127 14.25 13.86 -13.47
C CYS A 127 13.72 15.07 -14.21
N SER A 128 13.54 16.20 -13.51
CA SER A 128 13.03 17.43 -14.14
C SER A 128 14.00 18.04 -15.15
N LEU A 129 15.28 17.67 -15.14
CA LEU A 129 16.34 18.24 -15.97
C LEU A 129 16.75 17.36 -17.14
N HIS A 130 16.46 16.05 -17.11
CA HIS A 130 16.92 15.08 -18.10
C HIS A 130 15.77 14.21 -18.60
N GLY A 131 15.34 14.41 -19.85
CA GLY A 131 14.12 13.80 -20.40
C GLY A 131 14.12 12.29 -20.50
N ASN A 132 15.28 11.64 -20.64
CA ASN A 132 15.39 10.18 -20.71
C ASN A 132 15.49 9.50 -19.34
N MET A 133 15.66 10.27 -18.27
CA MET A 133 15.85 9.79 -16.92
C MET A 133 14.50 9.64 -16.21
N TYR A 134 13.77 8.56 -16.52
CA TYR A 134 12.45 8.29 -15.99
C TYR A 134 12.08 6.81 -16.06
N GLY A 135 11.16 6.39 -15.23
CA GLY A 135 10.54 5.07 -15.29
C GLY A 135 9.04 5.10 -14.98
N MET A 136 8.37 4.02 -15.31
CA MET A 136 6.93 3.89 -15.18
C MET A 136 6.55 3.28 -13.84
N ILE A 137 5.47 3.79 -13.24
CA ILE A 137 4.86 3.23 -12.03
C ILE A 137 3.42 2.84 -12.35
N THR A 138 3.10 1.57 -12.19
CA THR A 138 1.73 1.06 -12.31
C THR A 138 1.11 0.92 -10.93
N ILE A 139 -0.04 1.54 -10.73
CA ILE A 139 -0.85 1.41 -9.52
C ILE A 139 -2.09 0.60 -9.87
N ALA A 140 -2.24 -0.57 -9.27
CA ALA A 140 -3.43 -1.41 -9.35
C ALA A 140 -4.41 -1.10 -8.21
N ASP A 141 -5.66 -1.54 -8.37
CA ASP A 141 -6.68 -1.48 -7.32
C ASP A 141 -6.38 -2.46 -6.17
#